data_393b1c3545ed753ad386304186c13746
#
_entry.id   393b1c3545ed753ad386304186c13746
#
_cell.length_a   1.000
_cell.length_b   1.000
_cell.length_c   1.000
_cell.angle_alpha   90.00
_cell.angle_beta   90.00
_cell.angle_gamma   90.00
#
_symmetry.space_group_name_H-M   'P 1'
#
loop_
_entity.id
_entity.type
_entity.pdbx_description
1 polymer ?
#
loop_
_entity_poly.entity_id
_entity_poly.type
_entity_poly.pdbx_seq_one_letter_code
_entity_poly.pdbx_strand_id
1 'polypeptide(L)'
;NWPPDSGAPDPFEDGVVIDYRVFGSNNPNTIDIPGGGGQLPVKGRTPVHEVGHYFGLRHIWGDGGTLGPNDCAQSDGINDTPFANAQSAFDCDTTRNTCTQVELHYSEDVPDLVENYMDYASEECMNMFTNGQVALMRNVLEGPRSGLLMPFSAVTEAEQVLSFDILPNPSDDQFSVVLEI
;
A
#
# COMPACT_ATOMS: atom_id res chain seq x y z
N ASN A 1 5.09 -4.62 -5.34
CA ASN A 1 5.21 -5.92 -6.02
C ASN A 1 4.39 -6.98 -5.28
N TRP A 2 3.70 -7.83 -6.03
CA TRP A 2 2.95 -8.97 -5.52
C TRP A 2 3.88 -10.03 -4.88
N PRO A 3 3.36 -10.88 -3.98
CA PRO A 3 4.12 -12.02 -3.46
C PRO A 3 4.72 -12.89 -4.58
N PRO A 4 5.87 -13.56 -4.36
CA PRO A 4 6.60 -14.29 -5.40
C PRO A 4 5.79 -15.35 -6.14
N ASP A 5 4.87 -16.03 -5.47
CA ASP A 5 3.97 -17.03 -6.06
C ASP A 5 2.73 -16.42 -6.74
N SER A 6 2.56 -15.12 -6.68
CA SER A 6 1.45 -14.37 -7.28
C SER A 6 1.89 -13.45 -8.43
N GLY A 7 3.08 -13.67 -8.99
CA GLY A 7 3.60 -12.91 -10.13
C GLY A 7 4.56 -11.79 -9.78
N ALA A 8 5.21 -11.85 -8.62
CA ALA A 8 6.34 -10.95 -8.34
C ALA A 8 7.41 -11.09 -9.42
N PRO A 9 8.08 -10.01 -9.78
CA PRO A 9 9.24 -10.08 -10.67
C PRO A 9 10.39 -10.83 -10.00
N ASP A 10 11.54 -10.83 -10.67
CA ASP A 10 12.78 -11.42 -10.15
C ASP A 10 13.01 -10.99 -8.68
N PRO A 11 13.47 -11.88 -7.79
CA PRO A 11 13.75 -11.58 -6.38
C PRO A 11 14.64 -10.36 -6.15
N PHE A 12 15.47 -9.99 -7.12
CA PHE A 12 16.30 -8.78 -7.06
C PHE A 12 15.53 -7.49 -7.30
N GLU A 13 14.33 -7.60 -7.87
CA GLU A 13 13.43 -6.47 -8.12
C GLU A 13 12.24 -6.44 -7.15
N ASP A 14 12.18 -7.42 -6.24
CA ASP A 14 11.09 -7.52 -5.28
C ASP A 14 11.23 -6.47 -4.17
N GLY A 15 10.22 -5.62 -4.05
CA GLY A 15 10.24 -4.54 -3.08
C GLY A 15 9.00 -3.66 -3.17
N VAL A 16 8.94 -2.66 -2.32
CA VAL A 16 7.89 -1.63 -2.33
C VAL A 16 8.46 -0.36 -2.96
N VAL A 17 7.80 0.12 -4.01
CA VAL A 17 8.17 1.37 -4.68
C VAL A 17 7.21 2.45 -4.23
N ILE A 18 7.74 3.52 -3.65
CA ILE A 18 6.96 4.62 -3.10
C ILE A 18 7.48 5.94 -3.66
N ASP A 19 6.59 6.77 -4.16
CA ASP A 19 6.92 8.14 -4.52
C ASP A 19 7.30 8.91 -3.24
N TYR A 20 8.49 9.53 -3.24
CA TYR A 20 8.98 10.26 -2.07
C TYR A 20 8.03 11.38 -1.61
N ARG A 21 7.19 11.90 -2.49
CA ARG A 21 6.22 12.96 -2.20
C ARG A 21 5.05 12.49 -1.34
N VAL A 22 4.78 11.19 -1.28
CA VAL A 22 3.73 10.60 -0.42
C VAL A 22 4.29 9.96 0.84
N PHE A 23 5.59 10.08 1.08
CA PHE A 23 6.22 9.48 2.25
C PHE A 23 6.16 10.43 3.46
N GLY A 24 5.53 9.97 4.54
CA GLY A 24 5.37 10.74 5.77
C GLY A 24 4.20 11.75 5.72
N SER A 25 3.78 12.20 6.89
CA SER A 25 2.60 13.07 7.05
C SER A 25 2.92 14.58 6.98
N ASN A 26 4.19 14.94 7.01
CA ASN A 26 4.66 16.32 6.99
C ASN A 26 5.50 16.64 5.76
N ASN A 27 5.36 15.85 4.71
CA ASN A 27 6.09 16.08 3.47
C ASN A 27 5.62 17.40 2.84
N PRO A 28 6.52 18.35 2.53
CA PRO A 28 6.14 19.64 1.92
C PRO A 28 5.78 19.51 0.44
N ASN A 29 6.08 18.38 -0.19
CA ASN A 29 5.75 18.15 -1.59
C ASN A 29 4.27 17.85 -1.75
N THR A 30 3.72 18.18 -2.89
CA THR A 30 2.33 17.96 -3.26
C THR A 30 2.24 17.08 -4.49
N ILE A 31 1.16 16.33 -4.59
CA ILE A 31 0.81 15.56 -5.78
C ILE A 31 -0.54 16.05 -6.27
N ASP A 32 -0.60 16.43 -7.53
CA ASP A 32 -1.87 16.79 -8.16
C ASP A 32 -2.69 15.54 -8.45
N ILE A 33 -3.95 15.57 -8.06
CA ILE A 33 -4.90 14.50 -8.37
C ILE A 33 -5.18 14.54 -9.88
N PRO A 34 -5.05 13.40 -10.59
CA PRO A 34 -5.33 13.33 -12.01
C PRO A 34 -6.74 13.85 -12.35
N GLY A 35 -6.87 14.53 -13.47
CA GLY A 35 -8.17 15.08 -13.89
C GLY A 35 -8.54 16.43 -13.26
N GLY A 36 -7.62 17.07 -12.55
CA GLY A 36 -7.86 18.42 -11.97
C GLY A 36 -8.60 18.40 -10.64
N GLY A 37 -8.57 17.29 -9.92
CA GLY A 37 -9.20 17.11 -8.60
C GLY A 37 -8.53 17.86 -7.44
N GLY A 38 -7.55 18.73 -7.72
CA GLY A 38 -6.79 19.42 -6.69
C GLY A 38 -5.53 18.68 -6.27
N GLN A 39 -5.11 18.86 -5.02
CA GLN A 39 -3.90 18.23 -4.49
C GLN A 39 -4.25 17.11 -3.50
N LEU A 40 -3.51 16.01 -3.57
CA LEU A 40 -3.64 14.90 -2.64
C LEU A 40 -3.20 15.37 -1.24
N PRO A 41 -4.05 15.25 -0.23
CA PRO A 41 -3.67 15.52 1.15
C PRO A 41 -2.79 14.38 1.68
N VAL A 42 -1.47 14.56 1.65
CA VAL A 42 -0.50 13.55 2.07
C VAL A 42 -0.51 13.38 3.59
N LYS A 43 -0.82 12.19 4.06
CA LYS A 43 -0.83 11.77 5.47
C LYS A 43 0.02 10.53 5.73
N GLY A 44 0.81 10.09 4.75
CA GLY A 44 1.65 8.90 4.85
C GLY A 44 0.87 7.58 4.76
N ARG A 45 -0.31 7.59 4.12
CA ARG A 45 -1.15 6.39 3.97
C ARG A 45 -0.82 5.61 2.70
N THR A 46 -0.39 6.29 1.64
CA THR A 46 0.08 5.63 0.41
C THR A 46 1.16 4.57 0.69
N PRO A 47 2.20 4.80 1.51
CA PRO A 47 3.13 3.74 1.88
C PRO A 47 2.48 2.51 2.54
N VAL A 48 1.44 2.72 3.35
CA VAL A 48 0.70 1.62 3.99
C VAL A 48 -0.08 0.81 2.93
N HIS A 49 -0.69 1.50 1.97
CA HIS A 49 -1.35 0.89 0.81
C HIS A 49 -0.39 0.00 0.01
N GLU A 50 0.76 0.54 -0.38
CA GLU A 50 1.77 -0.20 -1.16
C GLU A 50 2.33 -1.42 -0.40
N VAL A 51 2.51 -1.29 0.92
CA VAL A 51 2.87 -2.43 1.77
C VAL A 51 1.75 -3.47 1.83
N GLY A 52 0.48 -3.04 1.79
CA GLY A 52 -0.66 -3.95 1.65
C GLY A 52 -0.54 -4.83 0.39
N HIS A 53 -0.24 -4.21 -0.75
CA HIS A 53 0.03 -4.96 -2.01
C HIS A 53 1.23 -5.89 -1.89
N TYR A 54 2.31 -5.45 -1.25
CA TYR A 54 3.49 -6.29 -1.03
C TYR A 54 3.15 -7.56 -0.23
N PHE A 55 2.17 -7.49 0.67
CA PHE A 55 1.63 -8.62 1.41
C PHE A 55 0.39 -9.26 0.76
N GLY A 56 0.15 -9.01 -0.51
CA GLY A 56 -0.83 -9.75 -1.32
C GLY A 56 -2.24 -9.20 -1.33
N LEU A 57 -2.48 -8.04 -0.72
CA LEU A 57 -3.80 -7.41 -0.79
C LEU A 57 -4.04 -6.82 -2.18
N ARG A 58 -5.27 -6.92 -2.65
CA ARG A 58 -5.79 -6.24 -3.84
C ARG A 58 -6.54 -4.99 -3.44
N HIS A 59 -6.84 -4.14 -4.40
CA HIS A 59 -7.80 -3.07 -4.19
C HIS A 59 -9.17 -3.65 -3.85
N ILE A 60 -9.92 -2.99 -2.96
CA ILE A 60 -11.22 -3.50 -2.49
C ILE A 60 -12.26 -3.65 -3.60
N TRP A 61 -12.15 -2.90 -4.71
CA TRP A 61 -13.03 -3.04 -5.88
C TRP A 61 -12.57 -4.15 -6.86
N GLY A 62 -11.54 -4.91 -6.52
CA GLY A 62 -10.91 -5.89 -7.40
C GLY A 62 -9.99 -5.27 -8.46
N ASP A 63 -8.98 -6.02 -8.86
CA ASP A 63 -7.97 -5.54 -9.81
C ASP A 63 -8.36 -5.88 -11.26
N GLY A 64 -9.53 -5.48 -11.70
CA GLY A 64 -10.03 -5.71 -13.07
C GLY A 64 -9.23 -5.02 -14.19
N GLY A 65 -8.02 -4.55 -13.89
CA GLY A 65 -7.00 -4.13 -14.86
C GLY A 65 -7.20 -2.76 -15.49
N THR A 66 -8.22 -2.02 -15.13
CA THR A 66 -8.44 -0.67 -15.65
C THR A 66 -9.00 0.24 -14.55
N LEU A 67 -8.61 1.52 -14.60
CA LEU A 67 -9.16 2.60 -13.77
C LEU A 67 -10.62 2.93 -14.17
N GLY A 68 -11.42 1.92 -14.44
CA GLY A 68 -12.81 2.06 -14.84
C GLY A 68 -13.75 1.39 -13.86
N PRO A 69 -15.04 1.72 -13.90
CA PRO A 69 -16.02 1.09 -13.04
C PRO A 69 -16.03 -0.43 -13.31
N ASN A 70 -15.76 -1.21 -12.29
CA ASN A 70 -15.98 -2.65 -12.29
C ASN A 70 -17.47 -2.94 -12.14
N ASP A 71 -17.89 -4.13 -12.50
CA ASP A 71 -19.17 -4.62 -12.03
C ASP A 71 -19.03 -5.15 -10.59
N CYS A 72 -20.12 -5.18 -9.85
CA CYS A 72 -20.15 -5.67 -8.48
C CYS A 72 -19.88 -7.19 -8.33
N ALA A 73 -19.50 -7.87 -9.39
CA ALA A 73 -19.08 -9.28 -9.37
C ALA A 73 -17.58 -9.45 -9.12
N GLN A 74 -16.83 -8.35 -9.14
CA GLN A 74 -15.40 -8.37 -8.85
C GLN A 74 -15.15 -7.91 -7.41
N SER A 75 -14.21 -8.57 -6.75
CA SER A 75 -13.79 -8.22 -5.38
C SER A 75 -12.30 -8.50 -5.21
N ASP A 76 -11.77 -8.08 -4.08
CA ASP A 76 -10.41 -8.42 -3.66
C ASP A 76 -10.24 -9.88 -3.23
N GLY A 77 -11.34 -10.66 -3.16
CA GLY A 77 -11.36 -12.04 -2.72
C GLY A 77 -11.43 -12.21 -1.21
N ILE A 78 -11.67 -11.16 -0.47
CA ILE A 78 -11.75 -11.16 1.00
C ILE A 78 -13.20 -10.95 1.43
N ASN A 79 -13.70 -11.84 2.29
CA ASN A 79 -15.13 -11.90 2.60
C ASN A 79 -15.65 -10.76 3.47
N ASP A 80 -14.78 -10.08 4.22
CA ASP A 80 -15.14 -9.00 5.12
C ASP A 80 -14.80 -7.60 4.57
N THR A 81 -14.57 -7.51 3.26
CA THR A 81 -14.55 -6.27 2.49
C THR A 81 -15.82 -6.20 1.65
N PRO A 82 -16.66 -5.16 1.78
CA PRO A 82 -17.82 -4.96 0.92
C PRO A 82 -17.43 -4.84 -0.54
N PHE A 83 -18.30 -5.30 -1.43
CA PHE A 83 -18.10 -5.08 -2.85
C PHE A 83 -18.21 -3.60 -3.19
N ALA A 84 -17.27 -3.12 -3.97
CA ALA A 84 -17.29 -1.78 -4.55
C ALA A 84 -17.07 -1.88 -6.07
N ASN A 85 -17.80 -1.10 -6.85
CA ASN A 85 -17.67 -1.16 -8.31
C ASN A 85 -16.52 -0.30 -8.85
N ALA A 86 -15.96 0.58 -8.02
CA ALA A 86 -14.88 1.49 -8.38
C ALA A 86 -14.20 2.05 -7.12
N GLN A 87 -13.05 2.68 -7.33
CA GLN A 87 -12.32 3.44 -6.31
C GLN A 87 -13.12 4.67 -5.82
N SER A 88 -12.79 5.16 -4.64
CA SER A 88 -13.44 6.31 -4.00
C SER A 88 -12.99 7.69 -4.53
N ALA A 89 -12.25 7.77 -5.62
CA ALA A 89 -11.87 9.01 -6.31
C ALA A 89 -11.25 10.10 -5.41
N PHE A 90 -10.46 9.70 -4.43
CA PHE A 90 -9.71 10.58 -3.50
C PHE A 90 -10.58 11.45 -2.59
N ASP A 91 -11.83 11.09 -2.35
CA ASP A 91 -12.70 11.73 -1.37
C ASP A 91 -12.88 10.88 -0.09
N CYS A 92 -13.71 11.35 0.84
CA CYS A 92 -14.03 10.70 2.12
C CYS A 92 -15.54 10.50 2.30
N ASP A 93 -16.27 10.21 1.23
CA ASP A 93 -17.71 9.97 1.32
C ASP A 93 -17.99 8.57 1.90
N THR A 94 -18.07 8.46 3.22
CA THR A 94 -18.39 7.22 3.95
C THR A 94 -19.82 6.72 3.73
N THR A 95 -20.66 7.48 3.02
CA THR A 95 -22.01 7.06 2.63
C THR A 95 -22.07 6.45 1.25
N ARG A 96 -20.93 6.43 0.54
CA ARG A 96 -20.82 5.81 -0.78
C ARG A 96 -21.24 4.36 -0.70
N ASN A 97 -22.10 3.94 -1.60
CA ASN A 97 -22.55 2.57 -1.74
C ASN A 97 -22.76 2.27 -3.23
N THR A 98 -21.74 1.75 -3.86
CA THR A 98 -21.74 1.52 -5.32
C THR A 98 -22.27 0.15 -5.69
N CYS A 99 -22.29 -0.80 -4.74
CA CYS A 99 -22.79 -2.14 -4.92
C CYS A 99 -23.88 -2.47 -3.89
N THR A 100 -25.12 -2.33 -4.29
CA THR A 100 -26.30 -2.54 -3.42
C THR A 100 -26.67 -4.03 -3.32
N GLN A 101 -25.72 -4.88 -3.03
CA GLN A 101 -25.90 -6.32 -2.93
C GLN A 101 -25.63 -6.79 -1.51
N VAL A 102 -26.48 -7.67 -1.00
CA VAL A 102 -26.20 -8.37 0.25
C VAL A 102 -25.24 -9.52 -0.05
N GLU A 103 -24.04 -9.41 0.44
CA GLU A 103 -23.00 -10.40 0.29
C GLU A 103 -23.06 -11.47 1.39
N LEU A 104 -22.38 -12.60 1.16
CA LEU A 104 -22.42 -13.72 2.08
C LEU A 104 -21.95 -13.40 3.51
N HIS A 105 -21.06 -12.41 3.65
CA HIS A 105 -20.48 -12.04 4.93
C HIS A 105 -21.35 -11.05 5.73
N TYR A 106 -22.20 -10.29 5.05
CA TYR A 106 -23.06 -9.28 5.65
C TYR A 106 -24.52 -9.75 5.67
N SER A 107 -25.27 -9.35 6.71
CA SER A 107 -26.71 -9.62 6.82
C SER A 107 -27.57 -8.59 6.10
N GLU A 108 -26.97 -7.48 5.72
CA GLU A 108 -27.62 -6.35 5.05
C GLU A 108 -26.65 -5.66 4.09
N ASP A 109 -27.17 -4.85 3.22
CA ASP A 109 -26.39 -4.00 2.32
C ASP A 109 -25.62 -2.96 3.13
N VAL A 110 -24.32 -2.82 2.85
CA VAL A 110 -23.42 -1.93 3.58
C VAL A 110 -22.69 -1.00 2.61
N PRO A 111 -22.30 0.21 3.04
CA PRO A 111 -21.51 1.13 2.23
C PRO A 111 -20.15 0.56 1.82
N ASP A 112 -19.60 1.13 0.73
CA ASP A 112 -18.22 0.89 0.34
C ASP A 112 -17.27 1.25 1.49
N LEU A 113 -16.19 0.49 1.66
CA LEU A 113 -15.28 0.67 2.79
C LEU A 113 -14.19 1.69 2.45
N VAL A 114 -14.59 2.97 2.32
CA VAL A 114 -13.70 4.07 1.91
C VAL A 114 -12.57 4.35 2.92
N GLU A 115 -12.71 3.92 4.17
CA GLU A 115 -11.66 4.04 5.19
C GLU A 115 -10.56 2.98 5.06
N ASN A 116 -10.74 2.02 4.15
CA ASN A 116 -9.76 0.95 3.96
C ASN A 116 -8.49 1.46 3.29
N TYR A 117 -7.33 1.02 3.78
CA TYR A 117 -6.05 1.36 3.14
C TYR A 117 -5.94 0.88 1.70
N MET A 118 -6.72 -0.12 1.27
CA MET A 118 -6.69 -0.63 -0.10
C MET A 118 -7.70 0.03 -1.03
N ASP A 119 -8.32 1.14 -0.61
CA ASP A 119 -9.07 2.04 -1.49
C ASP A 119 -8.17 3.19 -2.00
N TYR A 120 -8.69 3.96 -2.96
CA TYR A 120 -8.15 5.24 -3.41
C TYR A 120 -8.98 6.40 -2.84
N ALA A 121 -9.29 6.33 -1.56
CA ALA A 121 -9.88 7.42 -0.83
C ALA A 121 -8.85 8.52 -0.51
N SER A 122 -9.32 9.64 0.03
CA SER A 122 -8.39 10.63 0.60
C SER A 122 -7.60 10.02 1.75
N GLU A 123 -6.29 10.29 1.81
CA GLU A 123 -5.45 9.82 2.92
C GLU A 123 -5.91 10.34 4.30
N GLU A 124 -6.83 11.32 4.34
CA GLU A 124 -7.40 11.83 5.59
C GLU A 124 -8.35 10.82 6.24
N CYS A 125 -9.01 9.97 5.47
CA CYS A 125 -9.95 8.98 5.99
C CYS A 125 -9.40 7.55 6.03
N MET A 126 -8.39 7.20 5.25
CA MET A 126 -7.79 5.87 5.26
C MET A 126 -7.17 5.56 6.63
N ASN A 127 -7.67 4.54 7.31
CA ASN A 127 -7.24 4.25 8.69
C ASN A 127 -7.31 2.78 9.11
N MET A 128 -7.74 1.86 8.22
CA MET A 128 -7.96 0.47 8.61
C MET A 128 -7.66 -0.56 7.53
N PHE A 129 -7.34 -1.77 8.00
CA PHE A 129 -7.50 -3.03 7.31
C PHE A 129 -8.58 -3.86 8.00
N THR A 130 -9.28 -4.70 7.25
CA THR A 130 -10.20 -5.69 7.82
C THR A 130 -9.45 -6.86 8.48
N ASN A 131 -10.16 -7.66 9.27
CA ASN A 131 -9.56 -8.87 9.86
C ASN A 131 -9.13 -9.89 8.79
N GLY A 132 -9.90 -10.02 7.71
CA GLY A 132 -9.58 -10.87 6.58
C GLY A 132 -8.32 -10.42 5.85
N GLN A 133 -8.18 -9.11 5.62
CA GLN A 133 -6.97 -8.52 5.05
C GLN A 133 -5.75 -8.78 5.94
N VAL A 134 -5.88 -8.58 7.25
CA VAL A 134 -4.79 -8.86 8.21
C VAL A 134 -4.42 -10.34 8.20
N ALA A 135 -5.41 -11.25 8.13
CA ALA A 135 -5.15 -12.69 8.05
C ALA A 135 -4.40 -13.06 6.77
N LEU A 136 -4.78 -12.49 5.62
CA LEU A 136 -4.09 -12.71 4.35
C LEU A 136 -2.64 -12.20 4.42
N MET A 137 -2.41 -10.98 4.90
CA MET A 137 -1.06 -10.42 5.03
C MET A 137 -0.17 -11.29 5.93
N ARG A 138 -0.70 -11.82 7.03
CA ARG A 138 0.02 -12.75 7.92
C ARG A 138 0.37 -14.06 7.21
N ASN A 139 -0.57 -14.64 6.46
CA ASN A 139 -0.32 -15.85 5.70
C ASN A 139 0.79 -15.65 4.66
N VAL A 140 0.82 -14.50 4.00
CA VAL A 140 1.91 -14.16 3.06
C VAL A 140 3.23 -13.98 3.79
N LEU A 141 3.23 -13.33 4.95
CA LEU A 141 4.44 -13.12 5.77
C LEU A 141 4.99 -14.46 6.29
N GLU A 142 4.13 -15.37 6.75
CA GLU A 142 4.51 -16.70 7.28
C GLU A 142 4.79 -17.71 6.18
N GLY A 143 4.35 -17.45 4.96
CA GLY A 143 4.53 -18.29 3.78
C GLY A 143 5.54 -17.74 2.78
N PRO A 144 5.11 -17.20 1.64
CA PRO A 144 5.98 -16.74 0.55
C PRO A 144 7.06 -15.73 0.97
N ARG A 145 6.80 -14.95 2.02
CA ARG A 145 7.70 -13.91 2.54
C ARG A 145 8.29 -14.24 3.92
N SER A 146 8.30 -15.52 4.29
CA SER A 146 8.83 -15.96 5.59
C SER A 146 10.30 -15.59 5.84
N GLY A 147 11.06 -15.31 4.79
CA GLY A 147 12.40 -14.74 4.90
C GLY A 147 12.45 -13.42 5.68
N LEU A 148 11.37 -12.64 5.69
CA LEU A 148 11.27 -11.41 6.48
C LEU A 148 11.16 -11.66 8.00
N LEU A 149 10.77 -12.87 8.40
CA LEU A 149 10.69 -13.30 9.80
C LEU A 149 12.02 -13.82 10.34
N MET A 150 12.99 -14.08 9.45
CA MET A 150 14.29 -14.49 9.89
C MET A 150 14.88 -13.38 10.77
N PRO A 151 15.37 -13.71 11.98
CA PRO A 151 16.15 -12.73 12.71
C PRO A 151 17.24 -12.26 11.75
N PHE A 152 17.38 -10.96 11.61
CA PHE A 152 18.53 -10.39 10.95
C PHE A 152 19.72 -11.01 11.68
N SER A 153 20.26 -12.10 11.14
CA SER A 153 21.54 -12.59 11.58
C SER A 153 22.44 -11.39 11.32
N ALA A 154 22.81 -10.73 12.40
CA ALA A 154 23.76 -9.64 12.33
C ALA A 154 24.80 -10.09 11.30
N VAL A 155 25.00 -9.26 10.29
CA VAL A 155 26.13 -9.43 9.40
C VAL A 155 27.26 -9.88 10.33
N THR A 156 27.68 -11.13 10.24
CA THR A 156 28.83 -11.62 11.02
C THR A 156 29.86 -10.55 10.76
N GLU A 157 30.29 -9.86 11.82
CA GLU A 157 31.22 -8.76 11.73
C GLU A 157 32.25 -9.08 10.63
N ALA A 158 32.06 -8.48 9.47
CA ALA A 158 33.23 -8.33 8.62
C ALA A 158 34.15 -7.46 9.47
N GLU A 159 35.36 -7.96 9.76
CA GLU A 159 36.37 -7.29 10.60
C GLU A 159 36.76 -5.89 10.06
N GLN A 160 35.97 -5.31 9.19
CA GLN A 160 36.17 -3.98 8.66
C GLN A 160 34.88 -3.17 8.87
N VAL A 161 34.91 -2.29 9.84
CA VAL A 161 33.92 -1.25 10.02
C VAL A 161 34.08 -0.29 8.84
N LEU A 162 33.19 -0.44 7.85
CA LEU A 162 33.04 0.59 6.84
C LEU A 162 32.30 1.76 7.50
N SER A 163 32.99 2.83 7.80
CA SER A 163 32.33 4.09 8.12
C SER A 163 31.94 4.78 6.81
N PHE A 164 30.76 5.36 6.77
CA PHE A 164 30.38 6.24 5.68
C PHE A 164 29.86 7.55 6.25
N ASP A 165 30.25 8.63 5.63
CA ASP A 165 29.72 9.97 5.92
C ASP A 165 29.00 10.52 4.69
N ILE A 166 27.89 11.19 4.94
CA ILE A 166 27.17 11.94 3.91
C ILE A 166 27.53 13.41 4.08
N LEU A 167 28.19 13.98 3.09
CA LEU A 167 28.64 15.36 3.09
C LEU A 167 28.16 16.11 1.83
N PRO A 168 27.60 17.33 1.97
CA PRO A 168 27.19 17.98 3.23
C PRO A 168 25.95 17.34 3.83
N ASN A 169 25.72 17.52 5.13
CA ASN A 169 24.55 17.02 5.83
C ASN A 169 23.93 18.17 6.66
N PRO A 170 22.71 18.70 6.30
CA PRO A 170 21.89 18.28 5.17
C PRO A 170 22.48 18.70 3.82
N SER A 171 22.17 17.95 2.76
CA SER A 171 22.55 18.30 1.40
C SER A 171 21.54 19.26 0.78
N ASP A 172 22.01 20.25 0.01
CA ASP A 172 21.13 21.16 -0.73
C ASP A 172 20.65 20.52 -2.04
N ASP A 173 21.59 20.10 -2.90
CA ASP A 173 21.26 19.46 -4.20
C ASP A 173 22.19 18.29 -4.56
N GLN A 174 23.37 18.24 -3.96
CA GLN A 174 24.35 17.18 -4.21
C GLN A 174 24.96 16.70 -2.90
N PHE A 175 25.15 15.41 -2.82
CA PHE A 175 25.86 14.78 -1.70
C PHE A 175 26.94 13.85 -2.22
N SER A 176 27.96 13.67 -1.42
CA SER A 176 28.99 12.66 -1.67
C SER A 176 28.97 11.64 -0.54
N VAL A 177 29.07 10.38 -0.92
CA VAL A 177 29.28 9.28 0.03
C VAL A 177 30.75 8.93 0.04
N VAL A 178 31.42 9.13 1.16
CA VAL A 178 32.81 8.73 1.35
C VAL A 178 32.83 7.39 2.06
N LEU A 179 33.40 6.39 1.41
CA LEU A 179 33.62 5.06 1.97
C LEU A 179 35.11 4.94 2.32
N GLU A 180 35.42 4.77 3.59
CA GLU A 180 36.75 4.43 4.05
C GLU A 180 36.82 2.92 4.30
N ILE A 181 37.78 2.26 3.65
CA ILE A 181 38.04 0.81 3.71
C ILE A 181 39.24 0.59 4.62
#